data_56174adb9af2d37518a324f8e889c45a
#
_entry.id   56174adb9af2d37518a324f8e889c45a
#
_cell.length_a   1.000
_cell.length_b   1.000
_cell.length_c   1.000
_cell.angle_alpha   90.00
_cell.angle_beta   90.00
_cell.angle_gamma   90.00
#
_symmetry.space_group_name_H-M   'P 1'
#
loop_
_entity.id
_entity.type
_entity.pdbx_description
1 polymer ?
#
loop_
_entity_poly.entity_id
_entity_poly.type
_entity_poly.pdbx_seq_one_letter_code
_entity_poly.pdbx_strand_id
1 'polypeptide(L)'
;MTDPIADYLTRLRNAIKASHRIVEIPASNIKKEITKVLHDKGYIQNYKFEDNGPQGTIKIALKYNPTTKKNAIVSLKRVSTPGLRKYVKHDELPRVINGLGIAVISTSKGIMTDKEARTEGIGGEVLCYVY
;
A
#
# COMPACT_ATOMS: atom_id res chain seq x y z
N MET A 1 -6.94 11.04 -17.21
CA MET A 1 -6.82 9.64 -16.79
C MET A 1 -6.70 9.57 -15.26
N THR A 2 -7.45 8.70 -14.62
CA THR A 2 -7.44 8.56 -13.17
C THR A 2 -6.45 7.48 -12.73
N ASP A 3 -5.84 7.69 -11.56
CA ASP A 3 -5.00 6.69 -10.93
C ASP A 3 -5.51 6.47 -9.49
N PRO A 4 -6.40 5.50 -9.27
CA PRO A 4 -6.98 5.25 -7.95
C PRO A 4 -5.94 4.88 -6.89
N ILE A 5 -4.84 4.21 -7.29
CA ILE A 5 -3.78 3.85 -6.36
C ILE A 5 -3.00 5.10 -5.94
N ALA A 6 -2.68 6.00 -6.88
CA ALA A 6 -2.03 7.26 -6.56
C ALA A 6 -2.89 8.11 -5.62
N ASP A 7 -4.20 8.15 -5.85
CA ASP A 7 -5.14 8.84 -4.98
C ASP A 7 -5.14 8.23 -3.57
N TYR A 8 -5.16 6.91 -3.48
CA TYR A 8 -5.07 6.17 -2.21
C TYR A 8 -3.81 6.56 -1.43
N LEU A 9 -2.65 6.52 -2.10
CA LEU A 9 -1.38 6.87 -1.47
C LEU A 9 -1.33 8.34 -1.05
N THR A 10 -1.90 9.23 -1.86
CA THR A 10 -1.96 10.66 -1.55
C THR A 10 -2.83 10.93 -0.32
N ARG A 11 -3.98 10.26 -0.21
CA ARG A 11 -4.86 10.40 0.97
C ARG A 11 -4.16 9.92 2.24
N LEU A 12 -3.44 8.80 2.17
CA LEU A 12 -2.64 8.32 3.29
C LEU A 12 -1.53 9.31 3.65
N ARG A 13 -0.81 9.79 2.65
CA ARG A 13 0.30 10.74 2.83
C ARG A 13 -0.17 12.03 3.49
N ASN A 14 -1.29 12.58 3.03
CA ASN A 14 -1.87 13.80 3.58
C ASN A 14 -2.35 13.61 5.02
N ALA A 15 -2.98 12.47 5.31
CA ALA A 15 -3.44 12.14 6.66
C ALA A 15 -2.26 11.99 7.63
N ILE A 16 -1.18 11.36 7.19
CA ILE A 16 0.05 11.20 7.97
C ILE A 16 0.67 12.57 8.26
N LYS A 17 0.76 13.42 7.24
CA LYS A 17 1.33 14.76 7.36
C LYS A 17 0.52 15.63 8.34
N ALA A 18 -0.80 15.46 8.35
CA ALA A 18 -1.70 16.18 9.25
C ALA A 18 -1.84 15.51 10.63
N SER A 19 -1.15 14.39 10.85
CA SER A 19 -1.19 13.62 12.10
C SER A 19 -2.60 13.14 12.45
N HIS A 20 -3.39 12.79 11.45
CA HIS A 20 -4.72 12.22 11.67
C HIS A 20 -4.60 10.79 12.22
N ARG A 21 -5.53 10.39 13.07
CA ARG A 21 -5.59 9.02 13.59
C ARG A 21 -6.25 8.07 12.61
N ILE A 22 -7.29 8.54 11.93
CA ILE A 22 -8.10 7.75 11.02
C ILE A 22 -8.22 8.48 9.70
N VAL A 23 -8.11 7.73 8.61
CA VAL A 23 -8.35 8.23 7.27
C VAL A 23 -9.43 7.37 6.61
N GLU A 24 -10.34 8.01 5.88
CA GLU A 24 -11.39 7.33 5.13
C GLU A 24 -11.11 7.46 3.64
N ILE A 25 -11.19 6.35 2.93
CA ILE A 25 -10.85 6.30 1.51
C ILE A 25 -11.97 5.52 0.78
N PRO A 26 -12.45 6.02 -0.37
CA PRO A 26 -13.40 5.25 -1.18
C PRO A 26 -12.81 3.88 -1.53
N ALA A 27 -13.62 2.82 -1.35
CA ALA A 27 -13.14 1.46 -1.48
C ALA A 27 -13.08 0.99 -2.94
N SER A 28 -12.16 0.06 -3.19
CA SER A 28 -12.13 -0.79 -4.38
C SER A 28 -11.41 -2.07 -3.98
N ASN A 29 -11.53 -3.12 -4.78
CA ASN A 29 -10.90 -4.40 -4.47
C ASN A 29 -9.39 -4.27 -4.34
N ILE A 30 -8.75 -3.55 -5.27
CA ILE A 30 -7.30 -3.37 -5.22
C ILE A 30 -6.85 -2.56 -4.00
N LYS A 31 -7.59 -1.53 -3.64
CA LYS A 31 -7.29 -0.71 -2.45
C LYS A 31 -7.43 -1.53 -1.17
N LYS A 32 -8.45 -2.40 -1.10
CA LYS A 32 -8.64 -3.30 0.05
C LYS A 32 -7.47 -4.26 0.20
N GLU A 33 -6.98 -4.82 -0.91
CA GLU A 33 -5.85 -5.74 -0.90
C GLU A 33 -4.56 -5.03 -0.47
N ILE A 34 -4.32 -3.82 -0.95
CA ILE A 34 -3.17 -3.02 -0.53
C ILE A 34 -3.25 -2.74 0.98
N THR A 35 -4.44 -2.39 1.48
CA THR A 35 -4.66 -2.13 2.90
C THR A 35 -4.34 -3.35 3.77
N LYS A 36 -4.74 -4.53 3.34
CA LYS A 36 -4.42 -5.79 4.03
C LYS A 36 -2.91 -6.02 4.11
N VAL A 37 -2.20 -5.77 3.01
CA VAL A 37 -0.73 -5.90 2.97
C VAL A 37 -0.07 -4.93 3.94
N LEU A 38 -0.50 -3.67 3.97
CA LEU A 38 0.04 -2.68 4.90
C LEU A 38 -0.18 -3.08 6.35
N HIS A 39 -1.35 -3.62 6.66
CA HIS A 39 -1.66 -4.09 8.01
C HIS A 39 -0.80 -5.30 8.38
N ASP A 40 -0.70 -6.29 7.50
CA ASP A 40 0.07 -7.51 7.75
C ASP A 40 1.56 -7.21 7.98
N LYS A 41 2.08 -6.18 7.35
CA LYS A 41 3.48 -5.79 7.48
C LYS A 41 3.72 -4.73 8.57
N GLY A 42 2.68 -4.38 9.32
CA GLY A 42 2.82 -3.50 10.48
C GLY A 42 2.90 -2.02 10.18
N TYR A 43 2.49 -1.58 8.99
CA TYR A 43 2.53 -0.17 8.62
C TYR A 43 1.32 0.63 9.09
N ILE A 44 0.19 -0.04 9.33
CA ILE A 44 -1.01 0.59 9.87
C ILE A 44 -1.47 -0.18 11.12
N GLN A 45 -2.20 0.52 11.99
CA GLN A 45 -2.66 -0.06 13.25
C GLN A 45 -3.81 -1.04 13.03
N ASN A 46 -4.79 -0.64 12.23
CA ASN A 46 -5.97 -1.45 11.94
C ASN A 46 -6.70 -0.88 10.74
N TYR A 47 -7.69 -1.62 10.26
CA TYR A 47 -8.54 -1.15 9.17
C TYR A 47 -9.94 -1.75 9.29
N LYS A 48 -10.90 -1.12 8.64
CA LYS A 48 -12.28 -1.59 8.57
C LYS A 48 -12.85 -1.26 7.20
N PHE A 49 -13.57 -2.20 6.64
CA PHE A 49 -14.30 -1.99 5.38
C PHE A 49 -15.77 -1.75 5.73
N GLU A 50 -16.31 -0.61 5.29
CA GLU A 50 -17.71 -0.27 5.49
C GLU A 50 -18.44 -0.28 4.15
N ASP A 51 -19.56 -1.00 4.12
CA ASP A 51 -20.38 -1.12 2.92
C ASP A 51 -21.47 -0.03 2.95
N ASN A 52 -21.02 1.22 2.84
CA ASN A 52 -21.91 2.38 2.81
C ASN A 52 -21.81 3.07 1.43
N GLY A 53 -22.94 3.32 0.81
CA GLY A 53 -22.98 3.92 -0.50
C GLY A 53 -22.62 2.96 -1.63
N PRO A 54 -22.46 3.47 -2.86
CA PRO A 54 -22.30 2.62 -4.05
C PRO A 54 -21.01 1.79 -4.08
N GLN A 55 -19.92 2.28 -3.49
CA GLN A 55 -18.63 1.59 -3.56
C GLN A 55 -18.04 1.23 -2.21
N GLY A 56 -18.61 1.75 -1.12
CA GLY A 56 -18.10 1.50 0.22
C GLY A 56 -16.92 2.38 0.59
N THR A 57 -16.45 2.23 1.82
CA THR A 57 -15.38 3.04 2.37
C THR A 57 -14.40 2.14 3.12
N ILE A 58 -13.10 2.46 2.99
CA ILE A 58 -12.04 1.86 3.80
C ILE A 58 -11.68 2.87 4.88
N LYS A 59 -11.80 2.45 6.15
CA LYS A 59 -11.32 3.24 7.29
C LYS A 59 -10.00 2.63 7.73
N ILE A 60 -8.95 3.46 7.79
CA ILE A 60 -7.62 3.03 8.18
C ILE A 60 -7.23 3.77 9.45
N ALA A 61 -6.89 3.02 10.49
CA ALA A 61 -6.30 3.56 11.71
C ALA A 61 -4.79 3.61 11.52
N LEU A 62 -4.23 4.80 11.50
CA LEU A 62 -2.80 5.00 11.29
C LEU A 62 -2.01 4.65 12.55
N LYS A 63 -0.78 4.24 12.38
CA LYS A 63 0.07 3.74 13.47
C LYS A 63 1.15 4.77 13.79
N TYR A 64 1.16 5.25 15.03
CA TYR A 64 2.13 6.24 15.50
C TYR A 64 2.92 5.67 16.68
N ASN A 65 4.20 6.05 16.76
CA ASN A 65 5.01 5.73 17.93
C ASN A 65 4.50 6.55 19.13
N PRO A 66 4.17 5.92 20.27
CA PRO A 66 3.62 6.65 21.41
C PRO A 66 4.57 7.67 22.02
N THR A 67 5.87 7.45 21.87
CA THR A 67 6.90 8.34 22.44
C THR A 67 7.29 9.46 21.47
N THR A 68 7.69 9.10 20.23
CA THR A 68 8.19 10.07 19.25
C THR A 68 7.06 10.73 18.44
N LYS A 69 5.85 10.16 18.46
CA LYS A 69 4.70 10.61 17.68
C LYS A 69 4.88 10.45 16.17
N LYS A 70 5.90 9.77 15.72
CA LYS A 70 6.16 9.52 14.30
C LYS A 70 5.31 8.38 13.78
N ASN A 71 4.83 8.52 12.54
CA ASN A 71 4.06 7.48 11.88
C ASN A 71 4.95 6.30 11.48
N ALA A 72 4.39 5.09 11.47
CA ALA A 72 5.11 3.89 11.03
C ALA A 72 5.47 3.96 9.55
N ILE A 73 4.71 4.69 8.74
CA ILE A 73 5.01 4.91 7.33
C ILE A 73 5.84 6.18 7.20
N VAL A 74 7.05 6.04 6.65
CA VAL A 74 7.95 7.16 6.38
C VAL A 74 7.73 7.67 4.96
N SER A 75 7.58 6.76 4.00
CA SER A 75 7.46 7.12 2.58
C SER A 75 6.50 6.20 1.85
N LEU A 76 5.74 6.79 0.93
CA LEU A 76 4.85 6.09 0.01
C LEU A 76 5.18 6.59 -1.40
N LYS A 77 5.63 5.70 -2.28
CA LYS A 77 6.02 6.06 -3.64
C LYS A 77 5.28 5.23 -4.66
N ARG A 78 4.52 5.89 -5.54
CA ARG A 78 3.88 5.24 -6.69
C ARG A 78 4.95 4.87 -7.72
N VAL A 79 4.93 3.63 -8.21
CA VAL A 79 5.90 3.16 -9.20
C VAL A 79 5.25 2.97 -10.57
N SER A 80 4.33 2.01 -10.68
CA SER A 80 3.59 1.79 -11.91
C SER A 80 2.44 2.80 -12.02
N THR A 81 2.26 3.41 -13.17
CA THR A 81 1.19 4.38 -13.39
C THR A 81 0.38 3.98 -14.62
N PRO A 82 -0.86 4.50 -14.79
CA PRO A 82 -1.64 4.20 -16.00
C PRO A 82 -0.93 4.58 -17.30
N GLY A 83 -0.10 5.64 -17.28
CA GLY A 83 0.65 6.06 -18.45
C GLY A 83 1.96 5.32 -18.65
N LEU A 84 2.47 4.63 -17.64
CA LEU A 84 3.73 3.90 -17.72
C LEU A 84 3.70 2.73 -16.73
N ARG A 85 3.24 1.57 -17.18
CA ARG A 85 3.18 0.36 -16.36
C ARG A 85 4.57 -0.22 -16.15
N LYS A 86 4.86 -0.69 -14.94
CA LYS A 86 6.13 -1.28 -14.56
C LYS A 86 5.94 -2.73 -14.15
N TYR A 87 6.42 -3.65 -14.99
CA TYR A 87 6.36 -5.08 -14.73
C TYR A 87 7.76 -5.63 -14.51
N VAL A 88 7.89 -6.60 -13.61
CA VAL A 88 9.16 -7.27 -13.35
C VAL A 88 8.96 -8.79 -13.29
N LYS A 89 10.01 -9.53 -13.63
CA LYS A 89 10.05 -10.97 -13.48
C LYS A 89 10.42 -11.33 -12.04
N HIS A 90 10.21 -12.59 -11.66
CA HIS A 90 10.48 -13.06 -10.29
C HIS A 90 11.94 -12.87 -9.84
N ASP A 91 12.88 -12.88 -10.78
CA ASP A 91 14.31 -12.70 -10.50
C ASP A 91 14.74 -11.21 -10.53
N GLU A 92 13.82 -10.32 -10.90
CA GLU A 92 14.08 -8.89 -11.02
C GLU A 92 13.29 -8.06 -10.01
N LEU A 93 12.68 -8.70 -9.00
CA LEU A 93 11.86 -8.03 -8.00
C LEU A 93 12.70 -7.02 -7.20
N PRO A 94 12.22 -5.77 -7.06
CA PRO A 94 12.97 -4.75 -6.35
C PRO A 94 13.03 -5.00 -4.85
N ARG A 95 14.08 -4.49 -4.22
CA ARG A 95 14.19 -4.45 -2.77
C ARG A 95 14.15 -2.99 -2.33
N VAL A 96 13.34 -2.70 -1.34
CA VAL A 96 13.19 -1.34 -0.82
C VAL A 96 14.01 -1.23 0.46
N ILE A 97 15.01 -0.33 0.45
CA ILE A 97 15.94 -0.11 1.56
C ILE A 97 16.50 -1.45 2.07
N ASN A 98 17.11 -2.23 1.17
CA ASN A 98 17.73 -3.53 1.48
C ASN A 98 16.81 -4.49 2.24
N GLY A 99 15.50 -4.43 1.94
CA GLY A 99 14.52 -5.32 2.57
C GLY A 99 13.87 -4.76 3.83
N LEU A 100 14.24 -3.56 4.28
CA LEU A 100 13.58 -2.92 5.43
C LEU A 100 12.21 -2.37 5.08
N GLY A 101 12.01 -1.97 3.81
CA GLY A 101 10.71 -1.56 3.30
C GLY A 101 10.10 -2.67 2.46
N ILE A 102 8.98 -2.37 1.82
CA ILE A 102 8.29 -3.32 0.94
C ILE A 102 8.00 -2.69 -0.42
N ALA A 103 7.99 -3.53 -1.46
CA ALA A 103 7.37 -3.22 -2.73
C ALA A 103 6.06 -3.99 -2.78
N VAL A 104 4.97 -3.31 -3.14
CA VAL A 104 3.67 -3.94 -3.29
C VAL A 104 3.52 -4.38 -4.74
N ILE A 105 3.37 -5.68 -4.96
CA ILE A 105 3.37 -6.28 -6.29
C ILE A 105 1.98 -6.87 -6.58
N SER A 106 1.45 -6.56 -7.76
CA SER A 106 0.22 -7.17 -8.26
C SER A 106 0.60 -8.38 -9.11
N THR A 107 0.28 -9.57 -8.63
CA THR A 107 0.64 -10.83 -9.29
C THR A 107 -0.61 -11.60 -9.72
N SER A 108 -0.41 -12.67 -10.47
CA SER A 108 -1.50 -13.59 -10.84
C SER A 108 -2.16 -14.26 -9.65
N LYS A 109 -1.48 -14.28 -8.50
CA LYS A 109 -2.00 -14.87 -7.24
C LYS A 109 -2.47 -13.79 -6.26
N GLY A 110 -2.61 -12.55 -6.70
CA GLY A 110 -3.08 -11.44 -5.88
C GLY A 110 -2.01 -10.41 -5.57
N ILE A 111 -2.35 -9.48 -4.69
CA ILE A 111 -1.45 -8.42 -4.25
C ILE A 111 -0.59 -8.94 -3.10
N MET A 112 0.71 -8.78 -3.21
CA MET A 112 1.66 -9.26 -2.19
C MET A 112 2.91 -8.38 -2.15
N THR A 113 3.79 -8.64 -1.19
CA THR A 113 5.08 -7.93 -1.11
C THR A 113 6.09 -8.58 -2.05
N ASP A 114 7.19 -7.85 -2.33
CA ASP A 114 8.30 -8.37 -3.11
C ASP A 114 8.88 -9.65 -2.49
N LYS A 115 8.98 -9.70 -1.18
CA LYS A 115 9.49 -10.88 -0.46
C LYS A 115 8.60 -12.10 -0.68
N GLU A 116 7.29 -11.91 -0.57
CA GLU A 116 6.31 -12.98 -0.81
C GLU A 116 6.34 -13.45 -2.27
N ALA A 117 6.42 -12.50 -3.20
CA ALA A 117 6.51 -12.81 -4.63
C ALA A 117 7.78 -13.60 -4.96
N ARG A 118 8.91 -13.26 -4.32
CA ARG A 118 10.15 -14.02 -4.48
C ARG A 118 10.01 -15.44 -3.96
N THR A 119 9.37 -15.61 -2.81
CA THR A 119 9.14 -16.93 -2.23
C THR A 119 8.24 -17.77 -3.13
N GLU A 120 7.22 -17.16 -3.74
CA GLU A 120 6.33 -17.84 -4.67
C GLU A 120 6.95 -18.04 -6.07
N GLY A 121 8.08 -17.36 -6.35
CA GLY A 121 8.74 -17.46 -7.65
C GLY A 121 7.96 -16.81 -8.78
N ILE A 122 7.21 -15.74 -8.49
CA ILE A 122 6.38 -15.03 -9.48
C ILE A 122 6.72 -13.56 -9.53
N GLY A 123 6.62 -12.97 -10.72
CA GLY A 123 6.73 -11.54 -10.91
C GLY A 123 5.35 -10.90 -11.05
N GLY A 124 5.33 -9.62 -11.37
CA GLY A 124 4.09 -8.89 -11.57
C GLY A 124 4.31 -7.40 -11.77
N GLU A 125 3.24 -6.66 -11.59
CA GLU A 125 3.28 -5.20 -11.69
C GLU A 125 3.69 -4.60 -10.35
N VAL A 126 4.72 -3.74 -10.37
CA VAL A 126 5.19 -3.04 -9.16
C VAL A 126 4.32 -1.83 -8.94
N LEU A 127 3.42 -1.90 -7.97
CA LEU A 127 2.45 -0.84 -7.73
C LEU A 127 3.07 0.34 -7.00
N CYS A 128 3.75 0.09 -5.89
CA CYS A 128 4.32 1.16 -5.07
C CYS A 128 5.40 0.62 -4.14
N TYR A 129 6.17 1.55 -3.58
CA TYR A 129 7.13 1.27 -2.51
C TYR A 129 6.63 1.90 -1.21
N VAL A 130 6.82 1.18 -0.10
CA VAL A 130 6.46 1.64 1.24
C VAL A 130 7.63 1.37 2.19
N TYR A 131 7.98 2.37 2.97
CA TYR A 131 8.93 2.18 4.06
C TYR A 131 8.71 3.18 5.18
#